data_c708d246fffa120a9a6d44ae856ba93b
#
_entry.id   c708d246fffa120a9a6d44ae856ba93b
#
_cell.length_a   1.000
_cell.length_b   1.000
_cell.length_c   1.000
_cell.angle_alpha   90.00
_cell.angle_beta   90.00
_cell.angle_gamma   90.00
#
_symmetry.space_group_name_H-M   'P 1'
#
loop_
_entity.id
_entity.type
_entity.pdbx_description
1 polymer ?
#
loop_
_entity_poly.entity_id
_entity_poly.type
_entity_poly.pdbx_seq_one_letter_code
_entity_poly.pdbx_strand_id
1 'polypeptide(L)'
;MSVQAALVAATRRLVAAEIPNAAGDARALMAEALGIARDRLTLESSRALTPTEENRFEGFIDRRLMREPVSHLLGRREFYGREFAVNADVLDPRPETEVLIEAALQEHAGRILDLGTGSGCILLTLLAETPGAIGVGTDVSAA
;
A
#
# COMPACT_ATOMS: atom_id res chain seq x y z
N MET A 1 21.36 -11.09 -11.52
CA MET A 1 21.49 -11.34 -10.04
C MET A 1 20.35 -12.23 -9.58
N SER A 2 20.49 -13.03 -8.48
CA SER A 2 19.33 -13.79 -7.96
C SER A 2 18.40 -12.89 -7.15
N VAL A 3 17.12 -13.29 -7.04
CA VAL A 3 16.11 -12.58 -6.23
C VAL A 3 16.62 -12.35 -4.80
N GLN A 4 17.19 -13.39 -4.16
CA GLN A 4 17.74 -13.28 -2.82
C GLN A 4 18.91 -12.29 -2.73
N ALA A 5 19.82 -12.31 -3.69
CA ALA A 5 20.96 -11.40 -3.70
C ALA A 5 20.51 -9.94 -3.87
N ALA A 6 19.53 -9.69 -4.75
CA ALA A 6 18.92 -8.36 -4.95
C ALA A 6 18.22 -7.86 -3.69
N LEU A 7 17.45 -8.73 -3.01
CA LEU A 7 16.78 -8.39 -1.74
C LEU A 7 17.78 -8.01 -0.66
N VAL A 8 18.87 -8.76 -0.51
CA VAL A 8 19.91 -8.45 0.49
C VAL A 8 20.57 -7.11 0.19
N ALA A 9 20.92 -6.84 -1.07
CA ALA A 9 21.54 -5.58 -1.48
C ALA A 9 20.61 -4.39 -1.23
N ALA A 10 19.35 -4.49 -1.65
CA ALA A 10 18.34 -3.46 -1.45
C ALA A 10 18.06 -3.19 0.03
N THR A 11 17.90 -4.25 0.83
CA THR A 11 17.68 -4.11 2.28
C THR A 11 18.83 -3.34 2.95
N ARG A 12 20.09 -3.64 2.58
CA ARG A 12 21.25 -2.91 3.12
C ARG A 12 21.23 -1.43 2.75
N ARG A 13 20.87 -1.09 1.50
CA ARG A 13 20.74 0.32 1.06
C ARG A 13 19.66 1.05 1.84
N LEU A 14 18.49 0.43 2.03
CA LEU A 14 17.38 1.01 2.79
C LEU A 14 17.71 1.17 4.28
N VAL A 15 18.41 0.19 4.89
CA VAL A 15 18.90 0.32 6.28
C VAL A 15 19.90 1.45 6.41
N ALA A 16 20.87 1.56 5.50
CA ALA A 16 21.86 2.64 5.51
C ALA A 16 21.22 4.04 5.35
N ALA A 17 20.06 4.13 4.71
CA ALA A 17 19.27 5.35 4.57
C ALA A 17 18.24 5.55 5.71
N GLU A 18 18.33 4.72 6.78
CA GLU A 18 17.43 4.79 7.94
C GLU A 18 15.94 4.69 7.55
N ILE A 19 15.61 3.87 6.55
CA ILE A 19 14.23 3.60 6.16
C ILE A 19 13.64 2.58 7.15
N PRO A 20 12.54 2.94 7.84
CA PRO A 20 11.83 1.99 8.68
C PRO A 20 11.34 0.79 7.87
N ASN A 21 11.36 -0.42 8.48
CA ASN A 21 10.88 -1.65 7.85
C ASN A 21 11.59 -2.03 6.52
N ALA A 22 12.87 -1.69 6.37
CA ALA A 22 13.65 -1.87 5.15
C ALA A 22 13.48 -3.24 4.48
N ALA A 23 13.52 -4.33 5.27
CA ALA A 23 13.37 -5.69 4.75
C ALA A 23 11.93 -5.96 4.25
N GLY A 24 10.92 -5.49 4.97
CA GLY A 24 9.51 -5.61 4.56
C GLY A 24 9.23 -4.84 3.26
N ASP A 25 9.77 -3.63 3.17
CA ASP A 25 9.64 -2.76 2.00
C ASP A 25 10.31 -3.39 0.77
N ALA A 26 11.57 -3.85 0.90
CA ALA A 26 12.28 -4.52 -0.18
C ALA A 26 11.53 -5.76 -0.70
N ARG A 27 10.95 -6.57 0.20
CA ARG A 27 10.16 -7.75 -0.18
C ARG A 27 8.86 -7.37 -0.89
N ALA A 28 8.18 -6.33 -0.45
CA ALA A 28 6.97 -5.85 -1.11
C ALA A 28 7.24 -5.37 -2.54
N LEU A 29 8.27 -4.56 -2.69
CA LEU A 29 8.67 -4.00 -3.98
C LEU A 29 9.22 -5.06 -4.93
N MET A 30 9.92 -6.07 -4.42
CA MET A 30 10.37 -7.22 -5.22
C MET A 30 9.17 -8.04 -5.73
N ALA A 31 8.21 -8.37 -4.87
CA ALA A 31 7.02 -9.11 -5.28
C ALA A 31 6.26 -8.39 -6.39
N GLU A 32 6.13 -7.05 -6.28
CA GLU A 32 5.54 -6.20 -7.31
C GLU A 32 6.37 -6.19 -8.60
N ALA A 33 7.70 -6.12 -8.51
CA ALA A 33 8.58 -6.15 -9.67
C ALA A 33 8.46 -7.46 -10.45
N LEU A 34 8.26 -8.57 -9.73
CA LEU A 34 8.08 -9.91 -10.29
C LEU A 34 6.62 -10.20 -10.73
N GLY A 35 5.65 -9.37 -10.34
CA GLY A 35 4.23 -9.62 -10.60
C GLY A 35 3.68 -10.86 -9.87
N ILE A 36 4.17 -11.16 -8.67
CA ILE A 36 3.77 -12.31 -7.86
C ILE A 36 3.23 -11.89 -6.49
N ALA A 37 2.46 -12.78 -5.85
CA ALA A 37 2.03 -12.58 -4.48
C ALA A 37 3.22 -12.67 -3.50
N ARG A 38 3.18 -11.89 -2.41
CA ARG A 38 4.28 -11.76 -1.43
C ARG A 38 4.67 -13.08 -0.77
N ASP A 39 3.71 -13.95 -0.52
CA ASP A 39 3.90 -15.28 0.07
C ASP A 39 4.71 -16.20 -0.84
N ARG A 40 4.61 -16.02 -2.17
CA ARG A 40 5.36 -16.80 -3.16
C ARG A 40 6.83 -16.37 -3.30
N LEU A 41 7.20 -15.20 -2.82
CA LEU A 41 8.55 -14.64 -3.01
C LEU A 41 9.67 -15.56 -2.48
N THR A 42 9.41 -16.29 -1.41
CA THR A 42 10.39 -17.22 -0.83
C THR A 42 10.71 -18.39 -1.77
N LEU A 43 9.74 -18.84 -2.56
CA LEU A 43 9.91 -19.91 -3.54
C LEU A 43 10.78 -19.47 -4.73
N GLU A 44 10.80 -18.17 -5.02
CA GLU A 44 11.55 -17.58 -6.13
C GLU A 44 12.98 -17.13 -5.73
N SER A 45 13.38 -17.34 -4.47
CA SER A 45 14.61 -16.78 -3.89
C SER A 45 15.89 -17.10 -4.67
N SER A 46 16.00 -18.30 -5.24
CA SER A 46 17.16 -18.75 -6.01
C SER A 46 17.10 -18.38 -7.50
N ARG A 47 15.92 -17.96 -8.00
CA ARG A 47 15.71 -17.60 -9.39
C ARG A 47 16.55 -16.36 -9.78
N ALA A 48 17.12 -16.36 -10.97
CA ALA A 48 17.74 -15.17 -11.55
C ALA A 48 16.67 -14.16 -12.00
N LEU A 49 16.89 -12.88 -11.72
CA LEU A 49 16.07 -11.80 -12.27
C LEU A 49 16.32 -11.64 -13.76
N THR A 50 15.27 -11.38 -14.52
CA THR A 50 15.41 -10.86 -15.87
C THR A 50 15.86 -9.38 -15.83
N PRO A 51 16.46 -8.85 -16.89
CA PRO A 51 16.85 -7.43 -16.93
C PRO A 51 15.66 -6.47 -16.67
N THR A 52 14.47 -6.82 -17.16
CA THR A 52 13.26 -6.01 -16.96
C THR A 52 12.83 -5.99 -15.50
N GLU A 53 12.82 -7.13 -14.82
CA GLU A 53 12.49 -7.24 -13.40
C GLU A 53 13.51 -6.52 -12.52
N GLU A 54 14.81 -6.68 -12.86
CA GLU A 54 15.90 -6.01 -12.15
C GLU A 54 15.77 -4.49 -12.26
N ASN A 55 15.57 -3.96 -13.46
CA ASN A 55 15.38 -2.52 -13.67
C ASN A 55 14.12 -1.99 -12.95
N ARG A 56 13.00 -2.74 -12.99
CA ARG A 56 11.78 -2.36 -12.29
C ARG A 56 11.98 -2.32 -10.78
N PHE A 57 12.64 -3.33 -10.23
CA PHE A 57 12.94 -3.41 -8.81
C PHE A 57 13.87 -2.27 -8.37
N GLU A 58 14.97 -2.03 -9.08
CA GLU A 58 15.91 -0.94 -8.78
C GLU A 58 15.20 0.42 -8.82
N GLY A 59 14.34 0.67 -9.81
CA GLY A 59 13.55 1.88 -9.88
C GLY A 59 12.64 2.09 -8.64
N PHE A 60 12.04 1.03 -8.12
CA PHE A 60 11.28 1.09 -6.87
C PHE A 60 12.17 1.41 -5.67
N ILE A 61 13.35 0.78 -5.57
CA ILE A 61 14.28 1.01 -4.46
C ILE A 61 14.79 2.45 -4.47
N ASP A 62 15.14 3.00 -5.63
CA ASP A 62 15.60 4.38 -5.75
C ASP A 62 14.53 5.39 -5.30
N ARG A 63 13.28 5.21 -5.73
CA ARG A 63 12.14 6.02 -5.26
C ARG A 63 11.91 5.85 -3.75
N ARG A 64 12.04 4.63 -3.23
CA ARG A 64 11.91 4.37 -1.78
C ARG A 64 13.02 5.07 -0.97
N LEU A 65 14.25 5.12 -1.47
CA LEU A 65 15.36 5.87 -0.89
C LEU A 65 15.06 7.37 -0.82
N MET A 66 14.29 7.90 -1.77
CA MET A 66 13.76 9.28 -1.74
C MET A 66 12.56 9.41 -0.78
N ARG A 67 12.30 8.42 0.08
CA ARG A 67 11.25 8.34 1.10
C ARG A 67 9.82 8.27 0.55
N GLU A 68 9.63 7.93 -0.72
CA GLU A 68 8.30 7.70 -1.27
C GLU A 68 7.66 6.49 -0.57
N PRO A 69 6.39 6.59 -0.09
CA PRO A 69 5.70 5.49 0.57
C PRO A 69 5.56 4.26 -0.32
N VAL A 70 5.69 3.06 0.25
CA VAL A 70 5.53 1.80 -0.51
C VAL A 70 4.14 1.71 -1.14
N SER A 71 3.09 2.14 -0.45
CA SER A 71 1.72 2.20 -0.98
C SER A 71 1.61 3.03 -2.26
N HIS A 72 2.28 4.19 -2.32
CA HIS A 72 2.32 5.04 -3.52
C HIS A 72 3.12 4.38 -4.65
N LEU A 73 4.23 3.70 -4.32
CA LEU A 73 5.00 2.93 -5.30
C LEU A 73 4.20 1.78 -5.92
N LEU A 74 3.34 1.15 -5.11
CA LEU A 74 2.46 0.07 -5.53
C LEU A 74 1.13 0.58 -6.14
N GLY A 75 0.78 1.85 -5.91
CA GLY A 75 -0.48 2.45 -6.31
C GLY A 75 -1.69 1.95 -5.53
N ARG A 76 -1.48 1.23 -4.43
CA ARG A 76 -2.55 0.62 -3.64
C ARG A 76 -2.18 0.43 -2.18
N ARG A 77 -3.20 0.44 -1.33
CA ARG A 77 -3.11 0.21 0.11
C ARG A 77 -4.24 -0.68 0.58
N GLU A 78 -3.91 -1.70 1.37
CA GLU A 78 -4.93 -2.47 2.09
C GLU A 78 -5.40 -1.70 3.33
N PHE A 79 -6.73 -1.66 3.51
CA PHE A 79 -7.39 -1.07 4.65
C PHE A 79 -8.69 -1.83 4.93
N TYR A 80 -8.89 -2.28 6.15
CA TYR A 80 -10.06 -3.05 6.60
C TYR A 80 -10.38 -4.26 5.69
N GLY A 81 -9.33 -5.01 5.28
CA GLY A 81 -9.44 -6.17 4.40
C GLY A 81 -9.81 -5.86 2.95
N ARG A 82 -9.76 -4.57 2.52
CA ARG A 82 -10.04 -4.11 1.16
C ARG A 82 -8.84 -3.39 0.57
N GLU A 83 -8.68 -3.48 -0.73
CA GLU A 83 -7.62 -2.76 -1.44
C GLU A 83 -8.17 -1.45 -2.01
N PHE A 84 -7.48 -0.35 -1.71
CA PHE A 84 -7.80 1.00 -2.19
C PHE A 84 -6.67 1.53 -3.07
N ALA A 85 -7.03 2.18 -4.17
CA ALA A 85 -6.08 2.93 -4.97
C ALA A 85 -5.58 4.15 -4.19
N VAL A 86 -4.26 4.36 -4.19
CA VAL A 86 -3.62 5.51 -3.54
C VAL A 86 -2.52 6.07 -4.44
N ASN A 87 -2.29 7.38 -4.33
CA ASN A 87 -1.23 8.09 -5.01
C ASN A 87 -0.72 9.25 -4.13
N ALA A 88 0.09 10.14 -4.68
CA ALA A 88 0.64 11.28 -3.94
C ALA A 88 -0.41 12.34 -3.55
N ASP A 89 -1.61 12.30 -4.13
CA ASP A 89 -2.67 13.28 -3.91
C ASP A 89 -3.59 12.93 -2.74
N VAL A 90 -3.47 11.69 -2.21
CA VAL A 90 -4.29 11.22 -1.09
C VAL A 90 -3.43 10.80 0.10
N LEU A 91 -3.94 11.07 1.29
CA LEU A 91 -3.32 10.55 2.51
C LEU A 91 -3.46 9.02 2.56
N ASP A 92 -2.34 8.37 2.84
CA ASP A 92 -2.30 6.90 2.99
C ASP A 92 -3.20 6.45 4.15
N PRO A 93 -4.15 5.52 3.94
CA PRO A 93 -4.97 4.98 5.02
C PRO A 93 -4.12 4.45 6.18
N ARG A 94 -4.45 4.85 7.40
CA ARG A 94 -3.71 4.46 8.61
C ARG A 94 -4.44 3.33 9.34
N PRO A 95 -3.72 2.34 9.91
CA PRO A 95 -4.33 1.26 10.68
C PRO A 95 -5.20 1.78 11.84
N GLU A 96 -4.79 2.88 12.48
CA GLU A 96 -5.54 3.49 13.59
C GLU A 96 -6.93 3.99 13.15
N THR A 97 -7.11 4.27 11.87
CA THR A 97 -8.40 4.69 11.30
C THR A 97 -9.43 3.54 11.30
N GLU A 98 -8.99 2.28 11.39
CA GLU A 98 -9.90 1.14 11.52
C GLU A 98 -10.73 1.18 12.80
N VAL A 99 -10.18 1.76 13.87
CA VAL A 99 -10.93 2.00 15.11
C VAL A 99 -12.13 2.95 14.89
N LEU A 100 -11.96 3.94 14.01
CA LEU A 100 -13.06 4.83 13.62
C LEU A 100 -14.16 4.06 12.88
N ILE A 101 -13.79 3.14 12.00
CA ILE A 101 -14.77 2.28 11.32
C ILE A 101 -15.59 1.49 12.34
N GLU A 102 -14.91 0.82 13.28
CA GLU A 102 -15.58 0.02 14.32
C GLU A 102 -16.54 0.87 15.16
N ALA A 103 -16.12 2.06 15.57
CA ALA A 103 -16.97 2.97 16.31
C ALA A 103 -18.19 3.45 15.49
N ALA A 104 -17.98 3.82 14.24
CA ALA A 104 -19.05 4.32 13.35
C ALA A 104 -20.09 3.23 13.04
N LEU A 105 -19.69 1.98 12.92
CA LEU A 105 -20.58 0.85 12.67
C LEU A 105 -21.57 0.61 13.84
N GLN A 106 -21.22 1.00 15.06
CA GLN A 106 -22.14 0.90 16.22
C GLN A 106 -23.33 1.86 16.12
N GLU A 107 -23.18 2.96 15.39
CA GLU A 107 -24.23 3.99 15.24
C GLU A 107 -25.34 3.60 14.25
N HIS A 108 -25.15 2.56 13.45
CA HIS A 108 -26.12 2.05 12.47
C HIS A 108 -26.66 3.15 11.53
N ALA A 109 -25.79 4.06 11.10
CA ALA A 109 -26.15 5.22 10.29
C ALA A 109 -26.58 4.81 8.87
N GLY A 110 -27.80 5.18 8.47
CA GLY A 110 -28.30 4.96 7.10
C GLY A 110 -27.83 6.00 6.09
N ARG A 111 -27.25 7.12 6.56
CA ARG A 111 -26.70 8.21 5.72
C ARG A 111 -25.35 8.66 6.28
N ILE A 112 -24.36 8.72 5.43
CA ILE A 112 -22.98 9.01 5.81
C ILE A 112 -22.44 10.17 4.96
N LEU A 113 -21.80 11.13 5.62
CA LEU A 113 -21.04 12.20 4.97
C LEU A 113 -19.60 12.10 5.41
N ASP A 114 -18.68 11.98 4.44
CA ASP A 114 -17.23 11.91 4.68
C ASP A 114 -16.56 13.18 4.10
N LEU A 115 -16.03 14.01 4.99
CA LEU A 115 -15.35 15.26 4.63
C LEU A 115 -13.85 15.04 4.58
N GLY A 116 -13.24 15.29 3.41
CA GLY A 116 -11.83 14.95 3.17
C GLY A 116 -11.67 13.45 2.96
N THR A 117 -12.47 12.90 2.05
CA THR A 117 -12.62 11.43 1.87
C THR A 117 -11.33 10.76 1.36
N GLY A 118 -10.41 11.52 0.72
CA GLY A 118 -9.16 11.00 0.17
C GLY A 118 -9.40 9.82 -0.76
N SER A 119 -8.80 8.66 -0.45
CA SER A 119 -9.02 7.40 -1.21
C SER A 119 -10.44 6.82 -1.10
N GLY A 120 -11.30 7.41 -0.27
CA GLY A 120 -12.62 6.89 0.05
C GLY A 120 -12.62 5.71 1.01
N CYS A 121 -11.49 5.36 1.62
CA CYS A 121 -11.33 4.14 2.40
C CYS A 121 -12.31 4.07 3.58
N ILE A 122 -12.61 5.18 4.26
CA ILE A 122 -13.56 5.23 5.37
C ILE A 122 -14.98 5.04 4.83
N LEU A 123 -15.40 5.92 3.92
CA LEU A 123 -16.76 5.93 3.38
C LEU A 123 -17.12 4.61 2.72
N LEU A 124 -16.29 4.12 1.82
CA LEU A 124 -16.55 2.90 1.06
C LEU A 124 -16.56 1.66 1.98
N THR A 125 -15.72 1.64 3.01
CA THR A 125 -15.75 0.57 4.00
C THR A 125 -17.06 0.60 4.79
N LEU A 126 -17.48 1.75 5.30
CA LEU A 126 -18.75 1.88 6.03
C LEU A 126 -19.95 1.47 5.18
N LEU A 127 -20.00 1.89 3.92
CA LEU A 127 -21.07 1.51 2.98
C LEU A 127 -21.08 0.00 2.72
N ALA A 128 -19.91 -0.62 2.59
CA ALA A 128 -19.81 -2.06 2.37
C ALA A 128 -20.25 -2.89 3.59
N GLU A 129 -20.01 -2.37 4.80
CA GLU A 129 -20.41 -3.02 6.06
C GLU A 129 -21.86 -2.71 6.47
N THR A 130 -22.50 -1.70 5.86
CA THR A 130 -23.86 -1.27 6.20
C THR A 130 -24.80 -1.36 4.99
N PRO A 131 -25.35 -2.53 4.68
CA PRO A 131 -26.25 -2.71 3.54
C PRO A 131 -27.44 -1.73 3.58
N GLY A 132 -27.67 -1.03 2.45
CA GLY A 132 -28.74 -0.05 2.33
C GLY A 132 -28.39 1.37 2.77
N ALA A 133 -27.22 1.59 3.38
CA ALA A 133 -26.73 2.94 3.66
C ALA A 133 -26.36 3.66 2.37
N ILE A 134 -26.51 4.98 2.37
CA ILE A 134 -26.05 5.88 1.31
C ILE A 134 -25.02 6.85 1.85
N GLY A 135 -24.05 7.23 1.04
CA GLY A 135 -23.00 8.13 1.48
C GLY A 135 -22.56 9.11 0.42
N VAL A 136 -21.99 10.21 0.89
CA VAL A 136 -21.35 11.24 0.06
C VAL A 136 -19.96 11.50 0.63
N GLY A 137 -18.93 11.40 -0.20
CA GLY A 137 -17.57 11.82 0.11
C GLY A 137 -17.25 13.13 -0.60
N THR A 138 -16.53 14.02 0.06
CA THR A 138 -16.03 15.26 -0.53
C THR A 138 -14.55 15.40 -0.25
N ASP A 139 -13.81 16.00 -1.17
CA ASP A 139 -12.39 16.31 -1.00
C ASP A 139 -12.04 17.63 -1.66
N VAL A 140 -10.93 18.23 -1.24
CA VAL A 140 -10.39 19.44 -1.87
C VAL A 140 -9.56 19.11 -3.11
N SER A 141 -9.03 17.90 -3.20
CA SER A 141 -8.35 17.37 -4.38
C SER A 141 -9.40 16.87 -5.39
N ALA A 142 -9.19 17.19 -6.66
CA ALA A 142 -10.00 16.69 -7.78
C ALA A 142 -9.36 15.46 -8.47
N ALA A 143 -8.25 14.96 -7.90
CA ALA A 143 -7.47 13.85 -8.45
C ALA A 143 -8.08 12.51 -8.09
#